data_dfa1a83be0189c5504e1186fd0ca56d3
#
_entry.id   dfa1a83be0189c5504e1186fd0ca56d3
#
_cell.length_a   1.000
_cell.length_b   1.000
_cell.length_c   1.000
_cell.angle_alpha   90.00
_cell.angle_beta   90.00
_cell.angle_gamma   90.00
#
_symmetry.space_group_name_H-M   'P 1'
#
loop_
_entity.id
_entity.type
_entity.pdbx_description
1 polymer ?
#
loop_
_entity_poly.entity_id
_entity_poly.type
_entity_poly.pdbx_seq_one_letter_code
_entity_poly.pdbx_strand_id
1 'polypeptide(L)'
;MMTHKALRSSLVATAVAGLCTLNSGCLLMLSQLGNGGDDDFIEGDDVRLALPSGVSMRAGDPSEIRGDVYVIIDNTIKDTNTWVTGSVEGMAAIYRFLDRRRETSTDGDWRVYGPYADDDGRDLAWLVKLDDVEGVQKFELHVGPRDAKSVADVDKLLDGELSVDQNLRSGGFNLYFDTIEAHPEMKNEDDSLHTFSGMIHVTFERDVDTQRKQIDIKFDDFQVLYQGFLDDDTFFSDETYNYRTEDDGSGSFHLALYGQWDDWGWSGPETEKMVLDMAWTPDGEGRSRGQILEVDGVGDLKHGDLDINECFVSDGYITWRTINDAYIDEVPDYNIGEESVCVLGIEALPG
;
A
#
# COMPACT_ATOMS: atom_id res chain seq x y z
N MET A 1 -20.18 18.51 18.74
CA MET A 1 -18.84 19.06 18.58
C MET A 1 -17.88 17.85 18.66
N MET A 2 -17.72 17.12 17.54
CA MET A 2 -16.72 16.07 17.43
C MET A 2 -15.37 16.74 17.20
N THR A 3 -14.39 16.39 17.98
CA THR A 3 -13.07 16.99 17.92
C THR A 3 -12.42 16.63 16.58
N HIS A 4 -11.81 17.61 15.89
CA HIS A 4 -11.07 17.48 14.62
C HIS A 4 -10.07 16.29 14.58
N LYS A 5 -9.66 15.77 15.73
CA LYS A 5 -8.84 14.54 15.82
C LYS A 5 -9.50 13.29 15.23
N ALA A 6 -10.83 13.20 15.26
CA ALA A 6 -11.54 12.03 14.75
C ALA A 6 -11.66 12.04 13.21
N LEU A 7 -11.70 13.23 12.59
CA LEU A 7 -11.80 13.37 11.14
C LEU A 7 -10.48 13.01 10.45
N ARG A 8 -9.34 13.46 11.02
CA ARG A 8 -8.00 13.28 10.44
C ARG A 8 -7.52 11.82 10.39
N SER A 9 -7.88 11.03 11.40
CA SER A 9 -7.52 9.59 11.44
C SER A 9 -8.49 8.70 10.67
N SER A 10 -9.69 9.15 10.37
CA SER A 10 -10.72 8.35 9.71
C SER A 10 -10.55 8.31 8.19
N LEU A 11 -10.20 9.44 7.55
CA LEU A 11 -10.21 9.58 6.10
C LEU A 11 -9.12 8.76 5.38
N VAL A 12 -7.89 8.84 5.86
CA VAL A 12 -6.78 8.04 5.26
C VAL A 12 -6.87 6.58 5.67
N ALA A 13 -7.29 6.31 6.92
CA ALA A 13 -7.50 4.95 7.39
C ALA A 13 -8.56 4.21 6.56
N THR A 14 -9.58 4.89 6.04
CA THR A 14 -10.65 4.25 5.25
C THR A 14 -10.19 3.92 3.83
N ALA A 15 -9.45 4.80 3.15
CA ALA A 15 -8.92 4.53 1.81
C ALA A 15 -7.91 3.39 1.81
N VAL A 16 -7.06 3.34 2.85
CA VAL A 16 -6.04 2.31 3.00
C VAL A 16 -6.61 1.06 3.66
N ALA A 17 -7.62 1.18 4.54
CA ALA A 17 -8.32 0.05 5.14
C ALA A 17 -9.05 -0.81 4.08
N GLY A 18 -9.57 -0.20 3.01
CA GLY A 18 -10.12 -0.95 1.88
C GLY A 18 -9.09 -1.89 1.23
N LEU A 19 -7.81 -1.50 1.21
CA LEU A 19 -6.70 -2.36 0.77
C LEU A 19 -6.34 -3.45 1.79
N CYS A 20 -6.57 -3.21 3.09
CA CYS A 20 -6.17 -4.12 4.18
C CYS A 20 -7.13 -5.28 4.38
N THR A 21 -8.38 -5.11 3.99
CA THR A 21 -9.42 -6.12 4.23
C THR A 21 -9.29 -7.36 3.35
N LEU A 22 -8.52 -7.29 2.25
CA LEU A 22 -8.18 -8.44 1.41
C LEU A 22 -7.38 -9.55 2.12
N ASN A 23 -6.92 -9.28 3.36
CA ASN A 23 -6.04 -10.19 4.10
C ASN A 23 -6.70 -11.42 4.71
N SER A 24 -8.02 -11.46 4.84
CA SER A 24 -8.61 -12.44 5.74
C SER A 24 -9.01 -13.78 5.12
N GLY A 25 -8.99 -13.94 3.81
CA GLY A 25 -9.48 -15.19 3.22
C GLY A 25 -8.46 -15.94 2.35
N CYS A 26 -7.90 -15.29 1.35
CA CYS A 26 -7.13 -15.96 0.31
C CYS A 26 -5.64 -16.08 0.62
N LEU A 27 -5.04 -15.06 1.22
CA LEU A 27 -3.60 -15.03 1.50
C LEU A 27 -3.24 -15.75 2.81
N LEU A 28 -4.14 -15.80 3.79
CA LEU A 28 -3.93 -16.57 5.03
C LEU A 28 -3.79 -18.07 4.80
N MET A 29 -4.47 -18.63 3.79
CA MET A 29 -4.31 -20.04 3.41
C MET A 29 -2.88 -20.35 2.96
N LEU A 30 -2.25 -19.39 2.30
CA LEU A 30 -0.92 -19.56 1.71
C LEU A 30 0.18 -19.45 2.76
N SER A 31 0.00 -18.61 3.78
CA SER A 31 0.97 -18.46 4.89
C SER A 31 1.09 -19.70 5.78
N GLN A 32 0.11 -20.61 5.75
CA GLN A 32 0.16 -21.87 6.52
C GLN A 32 0.95 -22.98 5.83
N LEU A 33 1.36 -22.79 4.57
CA LEU A 33 1.97 -23.86 3.77
C LEU A 33 3.47 -24.06 3.97
N GLY A 34 4.17 -23.28 4.76
CA GLY A 34 5.52 -23.68 5.14
C GLY A 34 6.52 -22.59 5.50
N ASN A 35 7.01 -22.67 6.71
CA ASN A 35 8.31 -22.11 7.14
C ASN A 35 9.44 -23.05 6.64
N GLY A 36 9.88 -22.83 5.43
CA GLY A 36 11.08 -23.47 4.89
C GLY A 36 11.98 -22.39 4.33
N GLY A 37 12.95 -21.93 5.11
CA GLY A 37 13.97 -21.02 4.63
C GLY A 37 14.82 -21.71 3.59
N ASP A 38 14.63 -21.37 2.34
CA ASP A 38 15.62 -21.52 1.28
C ASP A 38 16.00 -20.10 0.87
N ASP A 39 17.29 -19.76 0.95
CA ASP A 39 17.85 -18.43 0.62
C ASP A 39 17.60 -18.01 -0.85
N ASP A 40 17.02 -18.90 -1.65
CA ASP A 40 16.75 -18.70 -3.08
C ASP A 40 15.36 -18.11 -3.38
N PHE A 41 14.59 -17.72 -2.36
CA PHE A 41 13.26 -17.16 -2.53
C PHE A 41 13.16 -15.72 -2.01
N ILE A 42 12.26 -14.95 -2.62
CA ILE A 42 11.86 -13.64 -2.13
C ILE A 42 10.97 -13.83 -0.90
N GLU A 43 11.31 -13.11 0.16
CA GLU A 43 10.59 -13.15 1.43
C GLU A 43 9.79 -11.87 1.66
N GLY A 44 8.84 -11.91 2.59
CA GLY A 44 8.06 -10.72 2.95
C GLY A 44 8.94 -9.54 3.41
N ASP A 45 10.09 -9.81 4.01
CA ASP A 45 11.05 -8.76 4.41
C ASP A 45 11.72 -8.05 3.23
N ASP A 46 11.76 -8.66 2.04
CA ASP A 46 12.29 -8.02 0.83
C ASP A 46 11.41 -6.87 0.36
N VAL A 47 10.12 -6.98 0.61
CA VAL A 47 9.09 -5.99 0.23
C VAL A 47 8.54 -5.19 1.42
N ARG A 48 8.99 -5.48 2.64
CA ARG A 48 8.54 -4.78 3.84
C ARG A 48 9.07 -3.35 3.87
N LEU A 49 8.17 -2.41 4.03
CA LEU A 49 8.45 -1.00 4.23
C LEU A 49 8.70 -0.70 5.72
N ALA A 50 9.60 0.20 6.02
CA ALA A 50 9.83 0.64 7.39
C ALA A 50 10.26 2.12 7.42
N LEU A 51 9.64 2.90 8.26
CA LEU A 51 10.15 4.22 8.60
C LEU A 51 11.38 4.08 9.52
N PRO A 52 12.28 5.07 9.52
CA PRO A 52 13.45 5.03 10.36
C PRO A 52 13.04 4.96 11.83
N SER A 53 13.52 3.95 12.51
CA SER A 53 13.43 3.80 13.97
C SER A 53 14.81 4.00 14.56
N GLY A 54 15.15 5.21 14.92
CA GLY A 54 16.47 5.52 15.43
C GLY A 54 16.41 6.34 16.70
N VAL A 55 17.29 6.05 17.66
CA VAL A 55 17.45 6.83 18.87
C VAL A 55 18.43 7.97 18.57
N SER A 56 18.00 9.02 17.92
CA SER A 56 18.78 10.26 17.88
C SER A 56 18.20 11.25 18.88
N MET A 57 18.75 11.28 20.06
CA MET A 57 18.57 12.41 20.96
C MET A 57 19.53 13.53 20.53
N ARG A 58 19.18 14.31 19.51
CA ARG A 58 19.83 15.58 19.24
C ARG A 58 19.07 16.74 19.87
N ALA A 59 19.86 17.75 20.25
CA ALA A 59 19.51 18.88 21.06
C ALA A 59 18.48 19.84 20.40
N GLY A 60 17.29 19.64 20.75
CA GLY A 60 16.13 20.49 20.68
C GLY A 60 15.07 19.64 21.35
N ASP A 61 14.45 20.10 22.42
CA ASP A 61 13.40 19.30 23.06
C ASP A 61 12.32 19.00 22.00
N PRO A 62 12.23 17.75 21.51
CA PRO A 62 11.13 17.40 20.60
C PRO A 62 9.83 17.65 21.35
N SER A 63 8.83 18.13 20.67
CA SER A 63 7.50 18.22 21.26
C SER A 63 7.06 16.80 21.69
N GLU A 64 6.23 16.69 22.70
CA GLU A 64 5.61 15.40 23.06
C GLU A 64 4.55 14.96 22.01
N ILE A 65 4.51 15.61 20.84
CA ILE A 65 3.49 15.44 19.80
C ILE A 65 4.14 14.77 18.59
N ARG A 66 3.56 13.67 18.13
CA ARG A 66 3.91 13.08 16.85
C ARG A 66 3.28 13.89 15.72
N GLY A 67 3.98 14.00 14.60
CA GLY A 67 3.50 14.66 13.41
C GLY A 67 2.23 14.02 12.84
N ASP A 68 1.29 14.82 12.41
CA ASP A 68 0.04 14.34 11.83
C ASP A 68 0.31 13.63 10.50
N VAL A 69 1.12 14.24 9.61
CA VAL A 69 1.52 13.64 8.33
C VAL A 69 2.37 12.39 8.54
N TYR A 70 3.31 12.45 9.50
CA TYR A 70 4.11 11.26 9.85
C TYR A 70 3.22 10.09 10.27
N VAL A 71 2.22 10.32 11.12
CA VAL A 71 1.32 9.27 11.61
C VAL A 71 0.48 8.69 10.49
N ILE A 72 0.02 9.53 9.56
CA ILE A 72 -0.73 9.07 8.39
C ILE A 72 0.15 8.16 7.53
N ILE A 73 1.38 8.59 7.21
CA ILE A 73 2.33 7.81 6.41
C ILE A 73 2.71 6.51 7.13
N ASP A 74 2.98 6.55 8.45
CA ASP A 74 3.29 5.36 9.26
C ASP A 74 2.16 4.32 9.20
N ASN A 75 0.91 4.75 9.30
CA ASN A 75 -0.24 3.86 9.18
C ASN A 75 -0.38 3.33 7.74
N THR A 76 -0.27 4.20 6.74
CA THR A 76 -0.30 3.79 5.32
C THR A 76 0.76 2.72 5.01
N ILE A 77 1.98 2.89 5.52
CA ILE A 77 3.06 1.92 5.38
C ILE A 77 2.71 0.59 6.05
N LYS A 78 2.17 0.61 7.28
CA LYS A 78 1.75 -0.61 7.98
C LYS A 78 0.67 -1.37 7.24
N ASP A 79 -0.29 -0.64 6.73
CA ASP A 79 -1.39 -1.21 5.97
C ASP A 79 -0.89 -1.77 4.63
N THR A 80 -0.03 -1.03 3.91
CA THR A 80 0.62 -1.51 2.69
C THR A 80 1.44 -2.77 2.96
N ASN A 81 2.21 -2.81 4.03
CA ASN A 81 2.98 -4.00 4.40
C ASN A 81 2.09 -5.23 4.53
N THR A 82 0.91 -5.06 5.11
CA THR A 82 0.01 -6.19 5.37
C THR A 82 -0.35 -6.92 4.08
N TRP A 83 -0.71 -6.22 3.01
CA TRP A 83 -1.11 -6.85 1.77
C TRP A 83 0.06 -7.13 0.81
N VAL A 84 1.08 -6.26 0.72
CA VAL A 84 2.25 -6.49 -0.15
C VAL A 84 3.07 -7.67 0.35
N THR A 85 3.42 -7.69 1.64
CA THR A 85 4.16 -8.83 2.21
C THR A 85 3.33 -10.11 2.14
N GLY A 86 2.03 -10.05 2.45
CA GLY A 86 1.13 -11.18 2.36
C GLY A 86 1.03 -11.75 0.95
N SER A 87 0.99 -10.91 -0.08
CA SER A 87 0.98 -11.35 -1.49
C SER A 87 2.27 -12.07 -1.85
N VAL A 88 3.43 -11.49 -1.51
CA VAL A 88 4.73 -12.09 -1.81
C VAL A 88 4.95 -13.41 -1.04
N GLU A 89 4.67 -13.43 0.25
CA GLU A 89 4.78 -14.65 1.08
C GLU A 89 3.82 -15.73 0.60
N GLY A 90 2.60 -15.35 0.23
CA GLY A 90 1.61 -16.25 -0.33
C GLY A 90 2.10 -16.87 -1.64
N MET A 91 2.62 -16.09 -2.56
CA MET A 91 3.16 -16.60 -3.82
C MET A 91 4.38 -17.49 -3.61
N ALA A 92 5.31 -17.12 -2.74
CA ALA A 92 6.45 -17.94 -2.40
C ALA A 92 6.01 -19.30 -1.78
N ALA A 93 4.98 -19.30 -0.93
CA ALA A 93 4.43 -20.52 -0.35
C ALA A 93 3.77 -21.41 -1.42
N ILE A 94 2.98 -20.85 -2.33
CA ILE A 94 2.40 -21.57 -3.47
C ILE A 94 3.51 -22.20 -4.30
N TYR A 95 4.53 -21.42 -4.66
CA TYR A 95 5.62 -21.89 -5.49
C TYR A 95 6.32 -23.11 -4.84
N ARG A 96 6.74 -22.99 -3.56
CA ARG A 96 7.36 -24.09 -2.79
C ARG A 96 6.47 -25.33 -2.68
N PHE A 97 5.17 -25.14 -2.53
CA PHE A 97 4.20 -26.22 -2.44
C PHE A 97 4.04 -26.95 -3.77
N LEU A 98 3.99 -26.21 -4.89
CA LEU A 98 3.72 -26.75 -6.21
C LEU A 98 4.98 -27.27 -6.91
N ASP A 99 6.15 -26.73 -6.60
CA ASP A 99 7.42 -27.21 -7.20
C ASP A 99 7.67 -28.70 -6.97
N ARG A 100 7.19 -29.25 -5.85
CA ARG A 100 7.28 -30.68 -5.51
C ARG A 100 6.11 -31.50 -6.01
N ARG A 101 5.17 -30.92 -6.74
CA ARG A 101 3.99 -31.60 -7.24
C ARG A 101 4.06 -31.75 -8.75
N ARG A 102 3.30 -32.73 -9.23
CA ARG A 102 3.12 -32.90 -10.66
C ARG A 102 2.05 -31.95 -11.15
N GLU A 103 2.34 -31.23 -12.23
CA GLU A 103 1.37 -30.43 -12.94
C GLU A 103 0.15 -31.27 -13.38
N THR A 104 -1.02 -30.65 -13.39
CA THR A 104 -2.25 -31.26 -13.89
C THR A 104 -2.35 -31.20 -15.42
N SER A 105 -1.76 -30.14 -16.01
CA SER A 105 -1.67 -29.94 -17.45
C SER A 105 -0.59 -28.91 -17.78
N THR A 106 -0.41 -28.63 -19.06
CA THR A 106 0.44 -27.53 -19.54
C THR A 106 -0.39 -26.59 -20.43
N ASP A 107 0.01 -25.30 -20.45
CA ASP A 107 -0.56 -24.28 -21.32
C ASP A 107 0.60 -23.50 -21.96
N GLY A 108 1.04 -23.94 -23.15
CA GLY A 108 2.30 -23.50 -23.73
C GLY A 108 3.49 -23.93 -22.86
N ASP A 109 4.29 -22.95 -22.41
CA ASP A 109 5.43 -23.18 -21.52
C ASP A 109 5.05 -23.24 -20.03
N TRP A 110 3.81 -22.88 -19.69
CA TRP A 110 3.31 -22.86 -18.33
C TRP A 110 2.98 -24.25 -17.79
N ARG A 111 3.44 -24.55 -16.59
CA ARG A 111 2.98 -25.67 -15.76
C ARG A 111 1.69 -25.24 -15.07
N VAL A 112 0.62 -25.98 -15.25
CA VAL A 112 -0.70 -25.69 -14.70
C VAL A 112 -1.01 -26.64 -13.56
N TYR A 113 -1.48 -26.08 -12.43
CA TYR A 113 -1.85 -26.79 -11.23
C TYR A 113 -3.30 -26.45 -10.86
N GLY A 114 -4.13 -27.44 -10.73
CA GLY A 114 -5.56 -27.25 -10.44
C GLY A 114 -6.44 -27.45 -11.69
N PRO A 115 -7.72 -26.98 -11.65
CA PRO A 115 -8.36 -26.28 -10.53
C PRO A 115 -8.53 -27.14 -9.28
N TYR A 116 -8.30 -26.54 -8.11
CA TYR A 116 -8.50 -27.17 -6.80
C TYR A 116 -9.65 -26.44 -6.09
N ALA A 117 -10.60 -27.23 -5.52
CA ALA A 117 -11.65 -26.65 -4.70
C ALA A 117 -11.05 -25.96 -3.46
N ASP A 118 -11.66 -24.86 -3.07
CA ASP A 118 -11.30 -24.14 -1.85
C ASP A 118 -11.51 -25.01 -0.60
N ASP A 119 -10.49 -25.10 0.26
CA ASP A 119 -10.52 -25.97 1.44
C ASP A 119 -11.34 -25.36 2.60
N ASP A 120 -11.56 -24.03 2.61
CA ASP A 120 -12.40 -23.35 3.60
C ASP A 120 -13.88 -23.50 3.33
N GLY A 121 -14.24 -24.24 2.27
CA GLY A 121 -15.62 -24.56 1.93
C GLY A 121 -16.36 -23.46 1.19
N ARG A 122 -15.67 -22.42 0.75
CA ARG A 122 -16.23 -21.41 -0.16
C ARG A 122 -16.58 -22.07 -1.51
N ASP A 123 -17.51 -21.49 -2.24
CA ASP A 123 -17.89 -22.01 -3.57
C ASP A 123 -16.91 -21.57 -4.66
N LEU A 124 -15.63 -21.75 -4.40
CA LEU A 124 -14.50 -21.34 -5.23
C LEU A 124 -13.58 -22.49 -5.57
N ALA A 125 -12.89 -22.33 -6.70
CA ALA A 125 -11.74 -23.14 -7.10
C ALA A 125 -10.55 -22.24 -7.47
N TRP A 126 -9.35 -22.72 -7.24
CA TRP A 126 -8.08 -22.07 -7.49
C TRP A 126 -7.27 -22.79 -8.54
N LEU A 127 -6.67 -22.04 -9.43
CA LEU A 127 -5.74 -22.56 -10.42
C LEU A 127 -4.47 -21.70 -10.42
N VAL A 128 -3.32 -22.35 -10.48
CA VAL A 128 -2.02 -21.68 -10.53
C VAL A 128 -1.29 -22.08 -11.79
N LYS A 129 -0.66 -21.12 -12.44
CA LYS A 129 0.30 -21.34 -13.51
C LYS A 129 1.67 -20.88 -13.05
N LEU A 130 2.69 -21.70 -13.31
CA LEU A 130 4.09 -21.40 -13.03
C LEU A 130 4.93 -21.60 -14.28
N ASP A 131 5.89 -20.71 -14.48
CA ASP A 131 6.93 -20.83 -15.49
C ASP A 131 8.27 -20.38 -14.91
N ASP A 132 9.34 -21.06 -15.25
CA ASP A 132 10.71 -20.73 -14.86
C ASP A 132 11.55 -20.49 -16.11
N VAL A 133 11.90 -19.23 -16.34
CA VAL A 133 12.71 -18.83 -17.48
C VAL A 133 13.98 -18.14 -17.01
N GLU A 134 15.13 -18.79 -17.18
CA GLU A 134 16.45 -18.19 -16.92
C GLU A 134 16.61 -17.55 -15.53
N GLY A 135 16.03 -18.16 -14.49
CA GLY A 135 16.09 -17.66 -13.11
C GLY A 135 15.00 -16.64 -12.74
N VAL A 136 14.10 -16.35 -13.68
CA VAL A 136 12.89 -15.57 -13.41
C VAL A 136 11.72 -16.53 -13.20
N GLN A 137 11.10 -16.45 -12.05
CA GLN A 137 9.92 -17.25 -11.68
C GLN A 137 8.68 -16.45 -12.03
N LYS A 138 7.92 -16.90 -13.02
CA LYS A 138 6.64 -16.31 -13.40
C LYS A 138 5.48 -17.07 -12.82
N PHE A 139 4.45 -16.35 -12.44
CA PHE A 139 3.27 -16.96 -11.83
C PHE A 139 1.98 -16.27 -12.26
N GLU A 140 0.92 -17.04 -12.31
CA GLU A 140 -0.47 -16.55 -12.37
C GLU A 140 -1.31 -17.32 -11.36
N LEU A 141 -2.12 -16.59 -10.59
CA LEU A 141 -3.15 -17.15 -9.72
C LEU A 141 -4.52 -16.81 -10.30
N HIS A 142 -5.33 -17.82 -10.46
CA HIS A 142 -6.68 -17.71 -11.00
C HIS A 142 -7.70 -18.22 -9.99
N VAL A 143 -8.90 -17.67 -10.04
CA VAL A 143 -10.05 -18.07 -9.23
C VAL A 143 -11.28 -18.27 -10.12
N GLY A 144 -12.15 -19.16 -9.75
CA GLY A 144 -13.39 -19.41 -10.46
C GLY A 144 -14.38 -20.21 -9.62
N PRO A 145 -15.52 -20.60 -10.20
CA PRO A 145 -16.52 -21.39 -9.49
C PRO A 145 -15.96 -22.75 -9.09
N ARG A 146 -16.46 -23.31 -8.00
CA ARG A 146 -15.97 -24.58 -7.40
C ARG A 146 -15.94 -25.76 -8.38
N ASP A 147 -16.79 -25.74 -9.39
CA ASP A 147 -16.89 -26.78 -10.42
C ASP A 147 -16.05 -26.49 -11.67
N ALA A 148 -15.21 -25.46 -11.67
CA ALA A 148 -14.25 -25.16 -12.73
C ALA A 148 -13.37 -26.40 -13.04
N LYS A 149 -13.07 -26.61 -14.33
CA LYS A 149 -12.33 -27.81 -14.80
C LYS A 149 -11.10 -27.47 -15.62
N SER A 150 -10.96 -26.22 -16.02
CA SER A 150 -9.89 -25.77 -16.91
C SER A 150 -9.55 -24.30 -16.70
N VAL A 151 -8.47 -23.85 -17.32
CA VAL A 151 -8.08 -22.41 -17.37
C VAL A 151 -9.18 -21.52 -17.94
N ALA A 152 -10.01 -22.05 -18.85
CA ALA A 152 -11.10 -21.27 -19.48
C ALA A 152 -12.28 -20.99 -18.54
N ASP A 153 -12.33 -21.67 -17.39
CA ASP A 153 -13.42 -21.55 -16.41
C ASP A 153 -13.06 -20.64 -15.23
N VAL A 154 -11.89 -20.02 -15.24
CA VAL A 154 -11.35 -19.23 -14.12
C VAL A 154 -10.83 -17.89 -14.61
N ASP A 155 -10.93 -16.88 -13.76
CA ASP A 155 -10.48 -15.52 -14.00
C ASP A 155 -9.12 -15.27 -13.33
N LYS A 156 -8.28 -14.46 -13.95
CA LYS A 156 -6.98 -14.10 -13.38
C LYS A 156 -7.18 -13.14 -12.20
N LEU A 157 -6.68 -13.52 -11.04
CA LEU A 157 -6.71 -12.72 -9.82
C LEU A 157 -5.40 -11.96 -9.61
N LEU A 158 -4.28 -12.63 -9.90
CA LEU A 158 -2.95 -12.08 -9.67
C LEU A 158 -1.98 -12.70 -10.66
N ASP A 159 -1.05 -11.89 -11.19
CA ASP A 159 0.10 -12.38 -11.94
C ASP A 159 1.36 -11.59 -11.61
N GLY A 160 2.51 -12.15 -11.96
CA GLY A 160 3.77 -11.45 -11.73
C GLY A 160 4.99 -12.29 -12.03
N GLU A 161 6.12 -11.72 -11.65
CA GLU A 161 7.42 -12.37 -11.77
C GLU A 161 8.33 -12.01 -10.60
N LEU A 162 9.19 -12.96 -10.23
CA LEU A 162 10.16 -12.84 -9.15
C LEU A 162 11.52 -13.25 -9.68
N SER A 163 12.56 -12.50 -9.32
CA SER A 163 13.94 -12.77 -9.71
C SER A 163 14.89 -12.62 -8.55
N VAL A 164 15.81 -13.59 -8.41
CA VAL A 164 16.91 -13.53 -7.45
C VAL A 164 18.20 -13.64 -8.25
N ASP A 165 18.96 -12.55 -8.27
CA ASP A 165 20.29 -12.51 -8.91
C ASP A 165 21.35 -12.10 -7.89
N GLN A 166 22.08 -13.08 -7.36
CA GLN A 166 23.05 -12.91 -6.27
C GLN A 166 22.43 -12.18 -5.08
N ASN A 167 22.79 -10.89 -4.92
CA ASN A 167 22.34 -10.05 -3.80
C ASN A 167 21.14 -9.17 -4.17
N LEU A 168 20.74 -9.15 -5.43
CA LEU A 168 19.61 -8.39 -5.92
C LEU A 168 18.36 -9.27 -5.94
N ARG A 169 17.34 -8.84 -5.24
CA ARG A 169 16.00 -9.42 -5.25
C ARG A 169 15.04 -8.43 -5.87
N SER A 170 14.37 -8.83 -6.90
CA SER A 170 13.46 -7.94 -7.62
C SER A 170 12.24 -8.70 -8.11
N GLY A 171 11.20 -7.97 -8.42
CA GLY A 171 10.00 -8.54 -8.97
C GLY A 171 8.88 -7.53 -9.08
N GLY A 172 7.74 -8.04 -9.48
CA GLY A 172 6.52 -7.28 -9.53
C GLY A 172 5.31 -8.19 -9.69
N PHE A 173 4.16 -7.64 -9.36
CA PHE A 173 2.90 -8.34 -9.55
C PHE A 173 1.76 -7.37 -9.81
N ASN A 174 0.73 -7.89 -10.47
CA ASN A 174 -0.54 -7.22 -10.70
C ASN A 174 -1.62 -7.90 -9.87
N LEU A 175 -2.47 -7.13 -9.21
CA LEU A 175 -3.66 -7.61 -8.51
C LEU A 175 -4.89 -7.03 -9.18
N TYR A 176 -5.81 -7.90 -9.64
CA TYR A 176 -7.00 -7.56 -10.40
C TYR A 176 -8.23 -7.50 -9.50
N PHE A 177 -8.70 -6.29 -9.20
CA PHE A 177 -9.83 -6.06 -8.30
C PHE A 177 -11.18 -6.39 -8.95
N ASP A 178 -11.28 -6.24 -10.28
CA ASP A 178 -12.47 -6.67 -11.01
C ASP A 178 -12.74 -8.17 -10.80
N THR A 179 -11.69 -8.98 -10.69
CA THR A 179 -11.81 -10.40 -10.40
C THR A 179 -12.33 -10.66 -8.99
N ILE A 180 -11.87 -9.87 -8.00
CA ILE A 180 -12.40 -9.97 -6.63
C ILE A 180 -13.88 -9.63 -6.59
N GLU A 181 -14.29 -8.60 -7.33
CA GLU A 181 -15.68 -8.18 -7.42
C GLU A 181 -16.57 -9.22 -8.12
N ALA A 182 -16.04 -9.88 -9.17
CA ALA A 182 -16.73 -10.96 -9.86
C ALA A 182 -16.94 -12.23 -9.02
N HIS A 183 -16.16 -12.39 -7.93
CA HIS A 183 -16.19 -13.53 -7.02
C HIS A 183 -16.44 -13.09 -5.57
N PRO A 184 -17.68 -12.67 -5.21
CA PRO A 184 -17.99 -12.09 -3.90
C PRO A 184 -17.71 -13.04 -2.72
N GLU A 185 -17.60 -14.34 -2.94
CA GLU A 185 -17.21 -15.34 -1.96
C GLU A 185 -15.76 -15.15 -1.46
N MET A 186 -14.96 -14.36 -2.18
CA MET A 186 -13.62 -13.95 -1.76
C MET A 186 -13.64 -12.88 -0.69
N LYS A 187 -14.69 -12.05 -0.65
CA LYS A 187 -14.84 -10.96 0.31
C LYS A 187 -15.20 -11.49 1.70
N ASN A 188 -14.67 -10.84 2.71
CA ASN A 188 -15.14 -11.07 4.08
C ASN A 188 -16.40 -10.22 4.39
N GLU A 189 -16.95 -10.35 5.61
CA GLU A 189 -18.15 -9.61 5.99
C GLU A 189 -17.93 -8.09 5.98
N ASP A 190 -16.73 -7.64 6.38
CA ASP A 190 -16.39 -6.20 6.43
C ASP A 190 -16.23 -5.62 5.02
N ASP A 191 -15.73 -6.43 4.06
CA ASP A 191 -15.55 -6.02 2.66
C ASP A 191 -16.87 -6.06 1.86
N SER A 192 -17.91 -6.67 2.39
CA SER A 192 -19.21 -6.77 1.71
C SER A 192 -19.85 -5.41 1.42
N LEU A 193 -19.42 -4.36 2.13
CA LEU A 193 -19.87 -2.97 1.94
C LEU A 193 -19.01 -2.19 0.92
N HIS A 194 -17.96 -2.80 0.39
CA HIS A 194 -17.08 -2.17 -0.58
C HIS A 194 -17.25 -2.82 -1.95
N THR A 195 -17.23 -2.00 -2.99
CA THR A 195 -17.11 -2.44 -4.39
C THR A 195 -15.74 -2.02 -4.89
N PHE A 196 -15.03 -2.93 -5.53
CA PHE A 196 -13.69 -2.71 -6.04
C PHE A 196 -13.64 -2.80 -7.55
N SER A 197 -12.81 -2.00 -8.20
CA SER A 197 -12.50 -2.14 -9.62
C SER A 197 -11.07 -1.73 -9.94
N GLY A 198 -10.61 -2.09 -11.16
CA GLY A 198 -9.29 -1.75 -11.65
C GLY A 198 -8.18 -2.68 -11.16
N MET A 199 -6.95 -2.19 -11.21
CA MET A 199 -5.76 -2.99 -10.96
C MET A 199 -4.71 -2.22 -10.14
N ILE A 200 -3.97 -2.94 -9.32
CA ILE A 200 -2.77 -2.44 -8.65
C ILE A 200 -1.56 -3.18 -9.22
N HIS A 201 -0.57 -2.41 -9.66
CA HIS A 201 0.72 -2.92 -10.11
C HIS A 201 1.79 -2.59 -9.07
N VAL A 202 2.48 -3.60 -8.55
CA VAL A 202 3.58 -3.46 -7.59
C VAL A 202 4.86 -3.88 -8.26
N THR A 203 5.91 -3.06 -8.13
CA THR A 203 7.29 -3.46 -8.43
C THR A 203 8.17 -3.21 -7.23
N PHE A 204 9.17 -4.05 -7.05
CA PHE A 204 10.13 -3.89 -5.97
C PHE A 204 11.53 -4.33 -6.38
N GLU A 205 12.50 -3.73 -5.72
CA GLU A 205 13.92 -4.07 -5.80
C GLU A 205 14.55 -3.94 -4.42
N ARG A 206 15.35 -4.93 -4.02
CA ARG A 206 16.16 -4.90 -2.80
C ARG A 206 17.56 -5.40 -3.08
N ASP A 207 18.55 -4.63 -2.69
CA ASP A 207 19.94 -5.06 -2.57
C ASP A 207 20.19 -5.55 -1.14
N VAL A 208 20.46 -6.84 -0.99
CA VAL A 208 20.60 -7.48 0.33
C VAL A 208 21.87 -7.03 1.06
N ASP A 209 22.94 -6.70 0.32
CA ASP A 209 24.21 -6.29 0.90
C ASP A 209 24.15 -4.86 1.45
N THR A 210 23.58 -3.95 0.66
CA THR A 210 23.51 -2.53 1.03
C THR A 210 22.23 -2.19 1.80
N GLN A 211 21.22 -3.07 1.76
CA GLN A 211 19.88 -2.86 2.30
C GLN A 211 19.08 -1.79 1.56
N ARG A 212 19.58 -1.28 0.42
CA ARG A 212 18.81 -0.39 -0.44
C ARG A 212 17.53 -1.09 -0.88
N LYS A 213 16.43 -0.36 -0.84
CA LYS A 213 15.12 -0.88 -1.22
C LYS A 213 14.33 0.17 -1.98
N GLN A 214 13.65 -0.28 -3.01
CA GLN A 214 12.69 0.52 -3.75
C GLN A 214 11.40 -0.28 -3.91
N ILE A 215 10.26 0.36 -3.67
CA ILE A 215 8.95 -0.21 -3.93
C ILE A 215 8.11 0.86 -4.59
N ASP A 216 7.59 0.53 -5.77
CA ASP A 216 6.70 1.40 -6.53
C ASP A 216 5.36 0.67 -6.68
N ILE A 217 4.28 1.37 -6.36
CA ILE A 217 2.92 0.89 -6.56
C ILE A 217 2.23 1.87 -7.49
N LYS A 218 1.68 1.36 -8.56
CA LYS A 218 0.85 2.11 -9.49
C LYS A 218 -0.57 1.58 -9.43
N PHE A 219 -1.49 2.50 -9.31
CA PHE A 219 -2.91 2.23 -9.37
C PHE A 219 -3.40 2.51 -10.80
N ASP A 220 -4.14 1.60 -11.41
CA ASP A 220 -4.62 1.69 -12.77
C ASP A 220 -6.13 1.49 -12.77
N ASP A 221 -6.88 2.57 -13.01
CA ASP A 221 -8.35 2.64 -12.89
C ASP A 221 -8.89 2.04 -11.57
N PHE A 222 -8.06 2.09 -10.51
CA PHE A 222 -8.41 1.51 -9.23
C PHE A 222 -9.44 2.38 -8.50
N GLN A 223 -10.55 1.78 -8.11
CA GLN A 223 -11.62 2.44 -7.37
C GLN A 223 -12.09 1.59 -6.21
N VAL A 224 -12.42 2.25 -5.12
CA VAL A 224 -13.11 1.67 -3.97
C VAL A 224 -14.36 2.49 -3.71
N LEU A 225 -15.51 1.86 -3.83
CA LEU A 225 -16.80 2.47 -3.53
C LEU A 225 -17.31 1.91 -2.21
N TYR A 226 -17.58 2.77 -1.25
CA TYR A 226 -18.17 2.38 0.01
C TYR A 226 -19.69 2.58 -0.01
N GLN A 227 -20.44 1.49 0.13
CA GLN A 227 -21.90 1.51 0.24
C GLN A 227 -22.31 1.67 1.73
N GLY A 228 -22.13 2.85 2.28
CA GLY A 228 -22.47 3.17 3.66
C GLY A 228 -23.69 4.07 3.79
N PHE A 229 -24.08 4.36 5.05
CA PHE A 229 -25.30 5.11 5.37
C PHE A 229 -25.22 6.62 5.07
N LEU A 230 -24.05 7.15 4.68
CA LEU A 230 -23.78 8.57 4.50
C LEU A 230 -23.06 8.86 3.17
N ASP A 231 -23.66 8.49 2.07
CA ASP A 231 -23.16 8.69 0.70
C ASP A 231 -21.94 7.85 0.29
N ASP A 232 -21.89 7.54 -1.00
CA ASP A 232 -20.88 6.68 -1.62
C ASP A 232 -19.53 7.44 -1.69
N ASP A 233 -18.68 7.32 -0.68
CA ASP A 233 -17.31 7.81 -0.73
C ASP A 233 -16.55 7.03 -1.79
N THR A 234 -16.28 7.67 -2.92
CA THR A 234 -15.55 7.06 -4.04
C THR A 234 -14.09 7.47 -3.96
N PHE A 235 -13.19 6.50 -3.81
CA PHE A 235 -11.76 6.74 -3.84
C PHE A 235 -11.21 6.34 -5.21
N PHE A 236 -10.58 7.28 -5.91
CA PHE A 236 -9.89 7.05 -7.17
C PHE A 236 -8.40 7.05 -6.92
N SER A 237 -7.70 6.19 -7.61
CA SER A 237 -6.26 6.13 -7.46
C SER A 237 -5.63 5.78 -8.80
N ASP A 238 -5.36 6.79 -9.63
CA ASP A 238 -4.58 6.71 -10.86
C ASP A 238 -3.13 7.16 -10.66
N GLU A 239 -2.68 7.19 -9.41
CA GLU A 239 -1.42 7.79 -9.04
C GLU A 239 -0.45 6.75 -8.49
N THR A 240 0.70 7.21 -8.08
CA THR A 240 1.80 6.36 -7.64
C THR A 240 2.04 6.46 -6.14
N TYR A 241 2.48 5.35 -5.59
CA TYR A 241 3.05 5.23 -4.27
C TYR A 241 4.51 4.80 -4.46
N ASN A 242 5.44 5.58 -3.95
CA ASN A 242 6.87 5.30 -4.07
C ASN A 242 7.51 5.29 -2.68
N TYR A 243 8.30 4.27 -2.43
CA TYR A 243 9.10 4.15 -1.22
C TYR A 243 10.54 3.80 -1.60
N ARG A 244 11.50 4.50 -1.01
CA ARG A 244 12.93 4.28 -1.27
C ARG A 244 13.72 4.37 0.01
N THR A 245 14.69 3.46 0.17
CA THR A 245 15.78 3.59 1.13
C THR A 245 17.10 3.48 0.40
N GLU A 246 18.06 4.30 0.82
CA GLU A 246 19.42 4.31 0.29
C GLU A 246 20.36 3.46 1.15
N ASP A 247 21.58 3.24 0.66
CA ASP A 247 22.61 2.42 1.32
C ASP A 247 23.01 2.96 2.70
N ASP A 248 22.84 4.26 2.93
CA ASP A 248 23.16 4.92 4.21
C ASP A 248 21.99 4.91 5.20
N GLY A 249 20.82 4.38 4.81
CA GLY A 249 19.60 4.34 5.61
C GLY A 249 18.73 5.59 5.48
N SER A 250 19.15 6.60 4.72
CA SER A 250 18.24 7.69 4.31
C SER A 250 17.15 7.16 3.40
N GLY A 251 16.10 7.94 3.20
CA GLY A 251 15.05 7.51 2.28
C GLY A 251 13.95 8.53 2.06
N SER A 252 12.97 8.11 1.28
CA SER A 252 11.82 8.94 0.94
C SER A 252 10.56 8.11 0.74
N PHE A 253 9.45 8.79 0.86
CA PHE A 253 8.11 8.26 0.64
C PHE A 253 7.27 9.30 -0.11
N HIS A 254 6.52 8.84 -1.10
CA HIS A 254 5.54 9.63 -1.83
C HIS A 254 4.26 8.82 -2.01
N LEU A 255 3.13 9.44 -1.76
CA LEU A 255 1.81 8.89 -2.07
C LEU A 255 0.92 10.00 -2.59
N ALA A 256 0.26 9.75 -3.70
CA ALA A 256 -0.82 10.59 -4.19
C ALA A 256 -2.09 9.75 -4.36
N LEU A 257 -3.21 10.30 -3.95
CA LEU A 257 -4.54 9.69 -4.05
C LEU A 257 -5.53 10.71 -4.57
N TYR A 258 -6.51 10.26 -5.35
CA TYR A 258 -7.73 11.02 -5.59
C TYR A 258 -8.84 10.49 -4.69
N GLY A 259 -9.70 11.39 -4.23
CA GLY A 259 -10.84 11.03 -3.41
C GLY A 259 -11.88 12.12 -3.36
N GLN A 260 -13.04 11.78 -2.85
CA GLN A 260 -14.10 12.72 -2.54
C GLN A 260 -14.09 12.92 -1.01
N TRP A 261 -13.45 13.98 -0.56
CA TRP A 261 -13.36 14.31 0.86
C TRP A 261 -14.30 15.48 1.17
N ASP A 262 -15.59 15.17 1.24
CA ASP A 262 -16.62 16.14 1.52
C ASP A 262 -16.44 16.81 2.90
N ASP A 263 -16.49 18.13 2.92
CA ASP A 263 -16.66 18.89 4.14
C ASP A 263 -18.13 18.86 4.56
N TRP A 264 -18.53 17.80 5.28
CA TRP A 264 -19.84 17.70 5.93
C TRP A 264 -21.07 17.56 5.03
N GLY A 265 -20.95 17.05 3.81
CA GLY A 265 -22.11 16.75 2.96
C GLY A 265 -22.89 17.96 2.47
N TRP A 266 -22.25 19.12 2.34
CA TRP A 266 -22.86 20.38 1.87
C TRP A 266 -22.46 20.73 0.45
N SER A 267 -21.36 20.23 -0.03
CA SER A 267 -20.90 20.35 -1.41
C SER A 267 -21.19 19.03 -2.16
N GLY A 268 -21.27 19.10 -3.47
CA GLY A 268 -21.47 17.90 -4.29
C GLY A 268 -20.26 16.97 -4.26
N PRO A 269 -20.33 15.78 -4.86
CA PRO A 269 -19.25 14.83 -4.93
C PRO A 269 -18.14 15.36 -5.86
N GLU A 270 -17.31 16.22 -5.35
CA GLU A 270 -16.17 16.79 -6.06
C GLU A 270 -14.91 16.01 -5.67
N THR A 271 -13.95 15.93 -6.57
CA THR A 271 -12.75 15.10 -6.40
C THR A 271 -11.56 15.99 -6.07
N GLU A 272 -10.83 15.66 -5.01
CA GLU A 272 -9.57 16.25 -4.62
C GLU A 272 -8.42 15.26 -4.79
N LYS A 273 -7.21 15.83 -4.85
CA LYS A 273 -5.96 15.08 -4.81
C LYS A 273 -5.27 15.31 -3.48
N MET A 274 -5.06 14.24 -2.71
CA MET A 274 -4.19 14.29 -1.54
C MET A 274 -2.79 13.84 -1.93
N VAL A 275 -1.78 14.59 -1.49
CA VAL A 275 -0.37 14.25 -1.66
C VAL A 275 0.30 14.18 -0.30
N LEU A 276 1.03 13.10 -0.06
CA LEU A 276 1.80 12.86 1.15
C LEU A 276 3.26 12.60 0.76
N ASP A 277 4.16 13.47 1.20
CA ASP A 277 5.59 13.38 0.97
C ASP A 277 6.35 13.27 2.29
N MET A 278 7.41 12.47 2.29
CA MET A 278 8.34 12.37 3.42
C MET A 278 9.75 12.10 2.91
N ALA A 279 10.73 12.68 3.58
CA ALA A 279 12.14 12.32 3.42
C ALA A 279 12.82 12.25 4.79
N TRP A 280 13.79 11.36 4.94
CA TRP A 280 14.54 11.19 6.19
C TRP A 280 16.02 10.95 5.95
N THR A 281 16.82 11.33 6.95
CA THR A 281 18.26 11.10 7.02
C THR A 281 18.56 9.73 7.63
N PRO A 282 19.83 9.24 7.56
CA PRO A 282 20.24 8.01 8.24
C PRO A 282 19.98 8.01 9.75
N ASP A 283 19.99 9.18 10.37
CA ASP A 283 19.74 9.34 11.81
C ASP A 283 18.24 9.34 12.16
N GLY A 284 17.36 9.22 11.18
CA GLY A 284 15.90 9.19 11.37
C GLY A 284 15.25 10.55 11.59
N GLU A 285 16.00 11.65 11.40
CA GLU A 285 15.44 12.99 11.36
C GLU A 285 14.90 13.28 9.98
N GLY A 286 13.78 13.98 9.85
CA GLY A 286 13.21 14.17 8.53
C GLY A 286 12.21 15.31 8.42
N ARG A 287 11.64 15.37 7.24
CA ARG A 287 10.58 16.31 6.88
C ARG A 287 9.43 15.57 6.21
N SER A 288 8.21 15.96 6.52
CA SER A 288 7.01 15.48 5.86
C SER A 288 6.10 16.64 5.45
N ARG A 289 5.30 16.42 4.42
CA ARG A 289 4.31 17.35 3.92
C ARG A 289 3.04 16.59 3.52
N GLY A 290 1.88 17.11 3.92
CA GLY A 290 0.57 16.66 3.48
C GLY A 290 -0.18 17.81 2.84
N GLN A 291 -0.72 17.60 1.64
CA GLN A 291 -1.45 18.62 0.88
C GLN A 291 -2.76 18.07 0.34
N ILE A 292 -3.77 18.92 0.28
CA ILE A 292 -4.95 18.73 -0.55
C ILE A 292 -4.86 19.69 -1.73
N LEU A 293 -5.03 19.16 -2.93
CA LEU A 293 -4.91 19.89 -4.19
C LEU A 293 -6.24 19.83 -4.92
N GLU A 294 -6.66 20.98 -5.49
CA GLU A 294 -7.80 21.05 -6.39
C GLU A 294 -7.50 20.28 -7.69
N VAL A 295 -8.46 19.52 -8.18
CA VAL A 295 -8.36 18.77 -9.43
C VAL A 295 -9.17 19.48 -10.52
N ASP A 296 -8.49 20.05 -11.53
CA ASP A 296 -9.08 20.67 -12.74
C ASP A 296 -10.16 21.73 -12.45
N GLY A 297 -10.07 22.43 -11.31
CA GLY A 297 -11.05 23.44 -10.91
C GLY A 297 -12.38 22.86 -10.41
N VAL A 298 -12.38 21.56 -10.16
CA VAL A 298 -13.48 20.80 -9.56
C VAL A 298 -13.10 20.45 -8.18
N GLY A 299 -13.42 20.57 -7.17
CA GLY A 299 -13.02 20.31 -5.80
C GLY A 299 -13.51 21.43 -4.88
N ASP A 300 -14.07 21.09 -3.76
CA ASP A 300 -14.49 22.07 -2.77
C ASP A 300 -13.35 22.45 -1.82
N LEU A 301 -12.34 21.59 -1.69
CA LEU A 301 -11.07 21.89 -1.04
C LEU A 301 -10.06 22.40 -2.07
N LYS A 302 -9.75 23.68 -2.02
CA LYS A 302 -8.85 24.32 -2.99
C LYS A 302 -7.40 24.06 -2.65
N HIS A 303 -6.54 24.15 -3.68
CA HIS A 303 -5.10 24.08 -3.48
C HIS A 303 -4.63 25.09 -2.43
N GLY A 304 -3.93 24.59 -1.40
CA GLY A 304 -3.45 25.38 -0.26
C GLY A 304 -4.47 25.57 0.86
N ASP A 305 -5.67 25.05 0.73
CA ASP A 305 -6.66 25.06 1.82
C ASP A 305 -6.23 24.15 2.96
N LEU A 306 -5.53 23.05 2.64
CA LEU A 306 -4.82 22.20 3.61
C LEU A 306 -3.40 21.96 3.14
N ASP A 307 -2.43 22.50 3.86
CA ASP A 307 -0.99 22.26 3.66
C ASP A 307 -0.33 22.13 5.03
N ILE A 308 0.10 20.94 5.38
CA ILE A 308 0.77 20.62 6.64
C ILE A 308 2.22 20.33 6.32
N ASN A 309 3.13 21.10 6.89
CA ASN A 309 4.57 20.84 6.82
C ASN A 309 5.11 20.55 8.22
N GLU A 310 5.88 19.50 8.34
CA GLU A 310 6.43 19.04 9.62
C GLU A 310 7.89 18.65 9.47
N CYS A 311 8.70 19.01 10.45
CA CYS A 311 10.00 18.39 10.65
C CYS A 311 9.97 17.54 11.91
N PHE A 312 10.56 16.37 11.86
CA PHE A 312 10.49 15.38 12.91
C PHE A 312 11.87 14.80 13.24
N VAL A 313 12.01 14.30 14.44
CA VAL A 313 13.08 13.39 14.87
C VAL A 313 12.56 11.96 14.87
N SER A 314 13.40 11.00 15.20
CA SER A 314 13.04 9.58 15.27
C SER A 314 11.67 9.35 15.92
N ASP A 315 10.96 8.33 15.45
CA ASP A 315 9.58 7.98 15.86
C ASP A 315 8.51 9.04 15.56
N GLY A 316 8.85 10.06 14.74
CA GLY A 316 7.91 11.06 14.24
C GLY A 316 7.55 12.17 15.23
N TYR A 317 8.31 12.36 16.31
CA TYR A 317 8.11 13.51 17.21
C TYR A 317 8.54 14.80 16.54
N ILE A 318 7.63 15.77 16.43
CA ILE A 318 7.85 17.01 15.68
C ILE A 318 8.74 17.99 16.43
N THR A 319 9.65 18.61 15.69
CA THR A 319 10.47 19.73 16.12
C THR A 319 9.97 21.07 15.56
N TRP A 320 9.31 21.01 14.42
CA TRP A 320 8.67 22.15 13.77
C TRP A 320 7.43 21.69 13.03
N ARG A 321 6.42 22.56 13.00
CA ARG A 321 5.21 22.35 12.18
C ARG A 321 4.60 23.68 11.80
N THR A 322 4.16 23.77 10.55
CA THR A 322 3.20 24.78 10.10
C THR A 322 1.99 24.13 9.46
N ILE A 323 0.84 24.65 9.75
CA ILE A 323 -0.43 24.23 9.15
C ILE A 323 -1.04 25.48 8.49
N ASN A 324 -1.33 25.36 7.21
CA ASN A 324 -2.25 26.25 6.51
C ASN A 324 -3.56 25.49 6.34
N ASP A 325 -4.62 25.98 6.94
CA ASP A 325 -5.94 25.35 6.90
C ASP A 325 -6.96 26.49 6.82
N ALA A 326 -7.54 26.67 5.63
CA ALA A 326 -8.47 27.78 5.37
C ALA A 326 -9.79 27.65 6.16
N TYR A 327 -10.08 26.47 6.71
CA TYR A 327 -11.30 26.19 7.47
C TYR A 327 -11.14 26.34 8.99
N ILE A 328 -9.93 26.63 9.47
CA ILE A 328 -9.65 26.86 10.91
C ILE A 328 -9.33 28.33 11.14
N ASP A 329 -10.27 29.07 11.69
CA ASP A 329 -10.13 30.50 12.02
C ASP A 329 -9.02 30.84 13.04
N GLU A 330 -8.49 29.85 13.77
CA GLU A 330 -7.49 29.99 14.84
C GLU A 330 -6.36 28.96 14.70
N VAL A 331 -5.54 29.07 13.63
CA VAL A 331 -4.38 28.21 13.35
C VAL A 331 -3.16 28.42 14.28
N PRO A 332 -2.96 29.59 14.96
CA PRO A 332 -1.72 29.88 15.68
C PRO A 332 -1.28 28.84 16.70
N ASP A 333 -2.20 28.15 17.35
CA ASP A 333 -1.91 27.19 18.41
C ASP A 333 -1.41 25.82 17.87
N TYR A 334 -1.50 25.60 16.55
CA TYR A 334 -1.05 24.36 15.91
C TYR A 334 0.37 24.45 15.32
N ASN A 335 0.88 25.68 15.14
CA ASN A 335 2.24 25.89 14.68
C ASN A 335 3.23 25.64 15.83
N ILE A 336 4.32 24.93 15.55
CA ILE A 336 5.32 24.51 16.55
C ILE A 336 6.72 24.89 16.03
N GLY A 337 7.52 25.53 16.86
CA GLY A 337 8.93 25.78 16.62
C GLY A 337 9.22 26.73 15.46
N GLU A 338 10.46 26.72 15.02
CA GLU A 338 10.99 27.53 13.91
C GLU A 338 11.54 26.62 12.82
N GLU A 339 11.24 26.86 11.55
CA GLU A 339 11.70 26.04 10.43
C GLU A 339 13.22 25.85 10.36
N SER A 340 13.97 26.79 10.91
CA SER A 340 15.44 26.72 10.95
C SER A 340 16.01 25.52 11.74
N VAL A 341 15.18 24.80 12.50
CA VAL A 341 15.58 23.57 13.19
C VAL A 341 15.50 22.32 12.30
N CYS A 342 14.85 22.43 11.13
CA CYS A 342 14.74 21.33 10.19
C CYS A 342 16.09 20.94 9.60
N VAL A 343 16.39 19.64 9.63
CA VAL A 343 17.62 19.10 9.02
C VAL A 343 17.50 19.02 7.49
N LEU A 344 16.31 18.77 6.99
CA LEU A 344 16.00 18.71 5.56
C LEU A 344 15.16 19.92 5.13
N GLY A 345 15.54 20.52 4.01
CA GLY A 345 14.72 21.52 3.35
C GLY A 345 13.54 20.90 2.59
N ILE A 346 12.61 21.73 2.14
CA ILE A 346 11.44 21.27 1.40
C ILE A 346 11.80 20.62 0.05
N GLU A 347 12.92 21.03 -0.52
CA GLU A 347 13.47 20.45 -1.76
C GLU A 347 13.97 19.00 -1.64
N ALA A 348 14.06 18.49 -0.41
CA ALA A 348 14.39 17.08 -0.18
C ALA A 348 13.18 16.15 -0.32
N LEU A 349 11.97 16.69 -0.32
CA LEU A 349 10.75 15.92 -0.53
C LEU A 349 10.61 15.47 -1.97
N PRO A 350 10.09 14.26 -2.22
CA PRO A 350 10.02 13.67 -3.56
C PRO A 350 8.94 14.25 -4.48
N GLY A 351 8.08 15.14 -4.00
CA GLY A 351 6.95 15.72 -4.73
C GLY A 351 7.26 16.79 -5.77
#